data_5cc0039a86c82b40f1e17b7c808ab287
#
_entry.id   5cc0039a86c82b40f1e17b7c808ab287
#
_cell.length_a   1.000
_cell.length_b   1.000
_cell.length_c   1.000
_cell.angle_alpha   90.00
_cell.angle_beta   90.00
_cell.angle_gamma   90.00
#
_symmetry.space_group_name_H-M   'P 1'
#
loop_
_entity.id
_entity.type
_entity.pdbx_description
1 polymer ?
#
loop_
_entity_poly.entity_id
_entity_poly.type
_entity_poly.pdbx_seq_one_letter_code
_entity_poly.pdbx_strand_id
1 'polypeptide(L)'
;MRKQFGKAITELARNDSRIYLLTGDIGYGIFDRFVEEFPERFINMGICEQSMISISSGMALEGLQPWVYSITPFLIERPFEQIKLDINQQNVNVKLVGYADYPTQGPTHTEIDGQWLMSKFKNINSYFPRNSKETMEVILKSYESQRPSFISLKKI
;
A
#
# COMPACT_ATOMS: atom_id res chain seq x y z
N MET A 1 -3.72 13.00 -4.64
CA MET A 1 -3.15 12.06 -3.66
C MET A 1 -2.14 11.08 -4.27
N ARG A 2 -2.42 10.34 -5.36
CA ARG A 2 -1.47 9.36 -5.94
C ARG A 2 -0.09 9.93 -6.28
N LYS A 3 -0.06 11.08 -6.97
CA LYS A 3 1.21 11.76 -7.30
C LYS A 3 1.99 12.17 -6.04
N GLN A 4 1.30 12.53 -4.96
CA GLN A 4 1.94 12.83 -3.68
C GLN A 4 2.55 11.58 -3.06
N PHE A 5 1.85 10.46 -3.13
CA PHE A 5 2.40 9.20 -2.67
C PHE A 5 3.66 8.82 -3.48
N GLY A 6 3.61 8.87 -4.82
CA GLY A 6 4.79 8.58 -5.65
C GLY A 6 6.01 9.45 -5.31
N LYS A 7 5.80 10.76 -5.08
CA LYS A 7 6.88 11.65 -4.62
C LYS A 7 7.40 11.27 -3.23
N ALA A 8 6.49 11.07 -2.28
CA ALA A 8 6.86 10.78 -0.89
C ALA A 8 7.64 9.47 -0.78
N ILE A 9 7.17 8.40 -1.42
CA ILE A 9 7.84 7.10 -1.34
C ILE A 9 9.23 7.13 -1.98
N THR A 10 9.42 7.90 -3.05
CA THR A 10 10.73 8.09 -3.67
C THR A 10 11.69 8.83 -2.72
N GLU A 11 11.24 9.92 -2.09
CA GLU A 11 12.04 10.65 -1.11
C GLU A 11 12.41 9.80 0.11
N LEU A 12 11.48 9.04 0.64
CA LEU A 12 11.74 8.12 1.75
C LEU A 12 12.76 7.04 1.37
N ALA A 13 12.62 6.47 0.17
CA ALA A 13 13.52 5.41 -0.32
C ALA A 13 14.97 5.89 -0.55
N ARG A 14 15.21 7.19 -0.76
CA ARG A 14 16.57 7.74 -0.83
C ARG A 14 17.28 7.68 0.51
N ASN A 15 16.54 7.79 1.60
CA ASN A 15 17.07 7.84 2.95
C ASN A 15 16.96 6.51 3.70
N ASP A 16 16.19 5.56 3.17
CA ASP A 16 15.98 4.26 3.80
C ASP A 16 16.00 3.13 2.76
N SER A 17 17.08 2.36 2.76
CA SER A 17 17.27 1.25 1.82
C SER A 17 16.35 0.05 2.07
N ARG A 18 15.66 0.01 3.20
CA ARG A 18 14.68 -1.04 3.53
C ARG A 18 13.37 -0.90 2.76
N ILE A 19 13.11 0.28 2.17
CA ILE A 19 11.87 0.56 1.43
C ILE A 19 11.90 -0.14 0.08
N TYR A 20 10.91 -0.99 -0.13
CA TYR A 20 10.57 -1.64 -1.38
C TYR A 20 9.15 -1.25 -1.78
N LEU A 21 8.91 -1.09 -3.08
CA LEU A 21 7.59 -0.79 -3.63
C LEU A 21 7.11 -1.96 -4.48
N LEU A 22 6.01 -2.59 -4.06
CA LEU A 22 5.34 -3.68 -4.78
C LEU A 22 4.06 -3.17 -5.41
N THR A 23 3.80 -3.52 -6.67
CA THR A 23 2.57 -3.15 -7.38
C THR A 23 1.92 -4.33 -8.06
N GLY A 24 0.60 -4.27 -8.21
CA GLY A 24 -0.21 -5.25 -8.95
C GLY A 24 -0.53 -4.78 -10.36
N ASP A 25 0.48 -4.58 -11.20
CA ASP A 25 0.38 -4.11 -12.60
C ASP A 25 -0.37 -2.77 -12.75
N ILE A 26 -0.08 -1.84 -11.86
CA ILE A 26 -0.68 -0.51 -11.81
C ILE A 26 0.34 0.54 -11.34
N GLY A 27 0.07 1.82 -11.58
CA GLY A 27 0.89 2.92 -11.07
C GLY A 27 1.77 3.58 -12.13
N TYR A 28 1.55 3.28 -13.41
CA TYR A 28 2.22 3.94 -14.54
C TYR A 28 2.06 5.46 -14.47
N GLY A 29 3.15 6.19 -14.71
CA GLY A 29 3.19 7.65 -14.59
C GLY A 29 3.20 8.19 -13.16
N ILE A 30 3.19 7.31 -12.14
CA ILE A 30 3.23 7.68 -10.73
C ILE A 30 4.56 7.30 -10.08
N PHE A 31 5.08 6.13 -10.44
CA PHE A 31 6.28 5.55 -9.85
C PHE A 31 7.50 5.57 -10.78
N ASP A 32 7.41 6.21 -11.93
CA ASP A 32 8.49 6.22 -12.94
C ASP A 32 9.83 6.67 -12.33
N ARG A 33 9.79 7.70 -11.49
CA ARG A 33 10.98 8.19 -10.78
C ARG A 33 11.51 7.19 -9.74
N PHE A 34 10.63 6.48 -9.04
CA PHE A 34 11.05 5.42 -8.12
C PHE A 34 11.73 4.29 -8.88
N VAL A 35 11.16 3.87 -10.00
CA VAL A 35 11.70 2.81 -10.87
C VAL A 35 13.06 3.22 -11.44
N GLU A 36 13.20 4.48 -11.88
CA GLU A 36 14.45 5.02 -12.41
C GLU A 36 15.57 5.05 -11.36
N GLU A 37 15.26 5.48 -10.14
CA GLU A 37 16.25 5.62 -9.07
C GLU A 37 16.54 4.30 -8.32
N PHE A 38 15.56 3.40 -8.23
CA PHE A 38 15.63 2.17 -7.42
C PHE A 38 15.04 0.96 -8.16
N PRO A 39 15.54 0.59 -9.34
CA PRO A 39 14.96 -0.49 -10.15
C PRO A 39 14.90 -1.84 -9.41
N GLU A 40 15.89 -2.16 -8.57
CA GLU A 40 15.95 -3.40 -7.78
C GLU A 40 15.03 -3.41 -6.56
N ARG A 41 14.45 -2.26 -6.21
CA ARG A 41 13.50 -2.13 -5.08
C ARG A 41 12.06 -1.89 -5.54
N PHE A 42 11.83 -1.93 -6.86
CA PHE A 42 10.49 -1.90 -7.45
C PHE A 42 10.14 -3.27 -8.01
N ILE A 43 9.03 -3.83 -7.54
CA ILE A 43 8.59 -5.18 -7.93
C ILE A 43 7.15 -5.10 -8.47
N ASN A 44 6.99 -5.25 -9.77
CA ASN A 44 5.67 -5.46 -10.35
C ASN A 44 5.31 -6.94 -10.25
N MET A 45 4.39 -7.27 -9.36
CA MET A 45 3.94 -8.64 -9.10
C MET A 45 2.94 -9.16 -10.13
N GLY A 46 2.46 -8.30 -11.05
CA GLY A 46 1.31 -8.62 -11.88
C GLY A 46 0.02 -8.66 -11.06
N ILE A 47 -1.03 -9.21 -11.63
CA ILE A 47 -2.36 -9.30 -10.99
C ILE A 47 -2.40 -10.52 -10.07
N CYS A 48 -1.66 -10.47 -8.97
CA CYS A 48 -1.46 -11.57 -8.00
C CYS A 48 -1.51 -11.04 -6.57
N GLU A 49 -2.57 -10.36 -6.18
CA GLU A 49 -2.64 -9.62 -4.91
C GLU A 49 -2.42 -10.51 -3.68
N GLN A 50 -2.91 -11.73 -3.69
CA GLN A 50 -2.69 -12.69 -2.59
C GLN A 50 -1.19 -12.99 -2.40
N SER A 51 -0.49 -13.34 -3.47
CA SER A 51 0.97 -13.58 -3.44
C SER A 51 1.74 -12.31 -3.05
N MET A 52 1.30 -11.15 -3.56
CA MET A 52 1.91 -9.86 -3.25
C MET A 52 1.87 -9.56 -1.75
N ILE A 53 0.74 -9.84 -1.08
CA ILE A 53 0.61 -9.65 0.37
C ILE A 53 1.50 -10.63 1.15
N SER A 54 1.47 -11.93 0.81
CA SER A 54 2.29 -12.91 1.53
C SER A 54 3.79 -12.67 1.34
N ILE A 55 4.23 -12.29 0.13
CA ILE A 55 5.62 -11.94 -0.14
C ILE A 55 6.03 -10.69 0.66
N SER A 56 5.20 -9.65 0.67
CA SER A 56 5.49 -8.44 1.44
C SER A 56 5.58 -8.72 2.94
N SER A 57 4.77 -9.64 3.46
CA SER A 57 4.89 -10.09 4.85
C SER A 57 6.25 -10.76 5.12
N GLY A 58 6.68 -11.67 4.26
CA GLY A 58 8.01 -12.30 4.35
C GLY A 58 9.14 -11.26 4.31
N MET A 59 9.07 -10.29 3.41
CA MET A 59 10.04 -9.19 3.34
C MET A 59 10.09 -8.38 4.64
N ALA A 60 8.94 -8.12 5.26
CA ALA A 60 8.87 -7.39 6.52
C ALA A 60 9.45 -8.20 7.70
N LEU A 61 9.30 -9.52 7.71
CA LEU A 61 9.94 -10.40 8.69
C LEU A 61 11.47 -10.38 8.59
N GLU A 62 12.01 -10.17 7.38
CA GLU A 62 13.45 -10.00 7.14
C GLU A 62 13.95 -8.56 7.41
N GLY A 63 13.11 -7.70 8.00
CA GLY A 63 13.48 -6.34 8.40
C GLY A 63 13.35 -5.29 7.30
N LEU A 64 12.80 -5.64 6.14
CA LEU A 64 12.47 -4.67 5.09
C LEU A 64 11.17 -3.92 5.42
N GLN A 65 10.93 -2.82 4.73
CA GLN A 65 9.69 -2.04 4.84
C GLN A 65 8.98 -1.98 3.47
N PRO A 66 8.23 -3.04 3.11
CA PRO A 66 7.51 -3.08 1.85
C PRO A 66 6.28 -2.17 1.87
N TRP A 67 6.13 -1.40 0.80
CA TRP A 67 4.95 -0.61 0.47
C TRP A 67 4.25 -1.27 -0.70
N VAL A 68 3.01 -1.67 -0.49
CA VAL A 68 2.21 -2.43 -1.46
C VAL A 68 1.13 -1.53 -2.02
N TYR A 69 1.08 -1.38 -3.35
CA TYR A 69 0.14 -0.49 -4.01
C TYR A 69 -0.73 -1.21 -5.03
N SER A 70 -2.04 -1.04 -4.92
CA SER A 70 -3.02 -1.47 -5.92
C SER A 70 -4.30 -0.63 -5.81
N ILE A 71 -5.33 -0.95 -6.62
CA ILE A 71 -6.68 -0.44 -6.45
C ILE A 71 -7.25 -1.00 -5.14
N THR A 72 -7.96 -0.19 -4.36
CA THR A 72 -8.40 -0.57 -3.02
C THR A 72 -9.12 -1.92 -2.95
N PRO A 73 -10.17 -2.22 -3.74
CA PRO A 73 -10.81 -3.53 -3.67
C PRO A 73 -9.85 -4.68 -4.00
N PHE A 74 -8.95 -4.51 -4.96
CA PHE A 74 -7.97 -5.53 -5.29
C PHE A 74 -6.98 -5.76 -4.14
N LEU A 75 -6.60 -4.67 -3.46
CA LEU A 75 -5.63 -4.71 -2.38
C LEU A 75 -6.19 -5.31 -1.08
N ILE A 76 -7.46 -5.08 -0.75
CA ILE A 76 -8.01 -5.46 0.57
C ILE A 76 -9.09 -6.55 0.52
N GLU A 77 -9.78 -6.73 -0.61
CA GLU A 77 -10.84 -7.74 -0.72
C GLU A 77 -10.29 -9.07 -1.26
N ARG A 78 -9.49 -9.04 -2.33
CA ARG A 78 -8.92 -10.27 -2.92
C ARG A 78 -7.99 -11.00 -1.94
N PRO A 79 -7.01 -10.35 -1.28
CA PRO A 79 -6.09 -10.99 -0.35
C PRO A 79 -6.55 -10.88 1.10
N PHE A 80 -7.85 -10.87 1.37
CA PHE A 80 -8.40 -10.68 2.72
C PHE A 80 -7.79 -11.64 3.74
N GLU A 81 -7.67 -12.92 3.39
CA GLU A 81 -7.13 -13.93 4.29
C GLU A 81 -5.63 -13.70 4.56
N GLN A 82 -4.85 -13.35 3.52
CA GLN A 82 -3.43 -13.03 3.66
C GLN A 82 -3.22 -11.79 4.53
N ILE A 83 -4.03 -10.75 4.36
CA ILE A 83 -3.98 -9.57 5.26
C ILE A 83 -4.27 -9.97 6.70
N LYS A 84 -5.29 -10.79 6.91
CA LYS A 84 -5.69 -11.28 8.24
C LYS A 84 -4.57 -12.06 8.91
N LEU A 85 -3.98 -13.03 8.22
CA LEU A 85 -3.03 -13.99 8.79
C LEU A 85 -1.60 -13.47 8.72
N ASP A 86 -1.15 -13.04 7.54
CA ASP A 86 0.26 -12.74 7.32
C ASP A 86 0.65 -11.35 7.82
N ILE A 87 -0.27 -10.37 7.74
CA ILE A 87 0.02 -9.00 8.18
C ILE A 87 -0.54 -8.72 9.57
N ASN A 88 -1.87 -8.86 9.75
CA ASN A 88 -2.51 -8.43 10.98
C ASN A 88 -2.16 -9.34 12.16
N GLN A 89 -2.22 -10.66 12.00
CA GLN A 89 -1.94 -11.58 13.10
C GLN A 89 -0.46 -11.54 13.49
N GLN A 90 0.45 -11.47 12.52
CA GLN A 90 1.89 -11.40 12.76
C GLN A 90 2.37 -9.98 13.11
N ASN A 91 1.53 -8.96 12.93
CA ASN A 91 1.83 -7.55 13.22
C ASN A 91 3.13 -7.06 12.54
N VAL A 92 3.36 -7.43 11.29
CA VAL A 92 4.56 -7.11 10.52
C VAL A 92 4.46 -5.74 9.82
N ASN A 93 5.58 -5.07 9.64
CA ASN A 93 5.66 -3.70 9.14
C ASN A 93 5.44 -3.57 7.62
N VAL A 94 4.28 -3.96 7.14
CA VAL A 94 3.84 -3.79 5.73
C VAL A 94 2.95 -2.55 5.61
N LYS A 95 3.16 -1.75 4.58
CA LYS A 95 2.35 -0.56 4.28
C LYS A 95 1.46 -0.84 3.06
N LEU A 96 0.16 -0.93 3.29
CA LEU A 96 -0.85 -1.12 2.26
C LEU A 96 -1.35 0.23 1.78
N VAL A 97 -1.25 0.52 0.50
CA VAL A 97 -1.69 1.78 -0.10
C VAL A 97 -2.69 1.48 -1.21
N GLY A 98 -3.96 1.71 -0.92
CA GLY A 98 -5.06 1.47 -1.85
C GLY A 98 -5.46 2.74 -2.59
N TYR A 99 -5.76 2.63 -3.89
CA TYR A 99 -6.39 3.70 -4.66
C TYR A 99 -7.86 3.37 -4.86
N ALA A 100 -8.72 4.16 -4.26
CA ALA A 100 -10.18 4.09 -4.37
C ALA A 100 -10.72 5.07 -5.43
N ASP A 101 -12.04 5.03 -5.67
CA ASP A 101 -12.79 5.87 -6.62
C ASP A 101 -12.76 5.42 -8.09
N TYR A 102 -13.12 4.16 -8.34
CA TYR A 102 -13.41 3.68 -9.69
C TYR A 102 -14.85 3.16 -9.87
N PRO A 103 -15.89 3.86 -9.37
CA PRO A 103 -17.26 3.34 -9.41
C PRO A 103 -17.78 3.11 -10.85
N THR A 104 -17.22 3.80 -11.83
CA THR A 104 -17.60 3.67 -13.24
C THR A 104 -16.93 2.50 -13.97
N GLN A 105 -16.01 1.80 -13.33
CA GLN A 105 -15.27 0.68 -13.94
C GLN A 105 -15.83 -0.71 -13.56
N GLY A 106 -17.04 -0.72 -13.05
CA GLY A 106 -17.76 -1.94 -12.72
C GLY A 106 -17.49 -2.48 -11.32
N PRO A 107 -18.17 -3.58 -10.94
CA PRO A 107 -18.23 -4.07 -9.57
C PRO A 107 -16.87 -4.50 -9.02
N THR A 108 -15.93 -4.95 -9.84
CA THR A 108 -14.60 -5.36 -9.38
C THR A 108 -13.71 -4.19 -8.93
N HIS A 109 -14.02 -2.98 -9.39
CA HIS A 109 -13.27 -1.76 -9.07
C HIS A 109 -13.93 -0.90 -7.99
N THR A 110 -15.10 -1.33 -7.52
CA THR A 110 -15.86 -0.63 -6.48
C THR A 110 -15.61 -1.31 -5.15
N GLU A 111 -15.00 -0.62 -4.20
CA GLU A 111 -14.84 -1.15 -2.85
C GLU A 111 -16.20 -1.27 -2.15
N ILE A 112 -16.36 -2.26 -1.29
CA ILE A 112 -17.52 -2.35 -0.40
C ILE A 112 -17.41 -1.16 0.56
N ASP A 113 -16.99 -1.33 1.76
CA ASP A 113 -16.69 -0.25 2.70
C ASP A 113 -15.29 -0.54 3.28
N GLY A 114 -14.28 0.08 2.65
CA GLY A 114 -12.88 -0.13 3.03
C GLY A 114 -12.61 0.28 4.48
N GLN A 115 -13.31 1.30 4.99
CA GLN A 115 -13.16 1.73 6.37
C GLN A 115 -13.72 0.68 7.34
N TRP A 116 -14.92 0.16 7.05
CA TRP A 116 -15.52 -0.90 7.83
C TRP A 116 -14.68 -2.18 7.78
N LEU A 117 -14.26 -2.60 6.58
CA LEU A 117 -13.46 -3.80 6.38
C LEU A 117 -12.15 -3.75 7.16
N MET A 118 -11.40 -2.65 7.02
CA MET A 118 -10.11 -2.48 7.69
C MET A 118 -10.24 -2.30 9.20
N SER A 119 -11.39 -1.86 9.70
CA SER A 119 -11.66 -1.78 11.16
C SER A 119 -11.66 -3.15 11.87
N LYS A 120 -11.74 -4.25 11.11
CA LYS A 120 -11.67 -5.62 11.67
C LYS A 120 -10.23 -6.05 12.01
N PHE A 121 -9.24 -5.34 11.50
CA PHE A 121 -7.82 -5.64 11.70
C PHE A 121 -7.22 -4.74 12.80
N LYS A 122 -7.17 -5.26 14.02
CA LYS A 122 -6.76 -4.48 15.23
C LYS A 122 -5.30 -4.02 15.22
N ASN A 123 -4.43 -4.72 14.51
CA ASN A 123 -3.01 -4.39 14.44
C ASN A 123 -2.66 -3.46 13.27
N ILE A 124 -3.57 -3.24 12.32
CA ILE A 124 -3.34 -2.38 11.16
C ILE A 124 -3.87 -0.98 11.42
N ASN A 125 -2.99 0.02 11.39
CA ASN A 125 -3.38 1.42 11.47
C ASN A 125 -3.98 1.87 10.14
N SER A 126 -5.25 2.27 10.11
CA SER A 126 -5.94 2.64 8.87
C SER A 126 -6.12 4.16 8.77
N TYR A 127 -5.77 4.72 7.62
CA TYR A 127 -5.80 6.16 7.33
C TYR A 127 -6.63 6.44 6.07
N PHE A 128 -7.48 7.44 6.15
CA PHE A 128 -8.39 7.85 5.08
C PHE A 128 -8.22 9.36 4.79
N PRO A 129 -7.07 9.80 4.25
CA PRO A 129 -6.79 11.19 4.00
C PRO A 129 -7.78 11.77 2.97
N ARG A 130 -8.13 13.06 3.13
CA ARG A 130 -9.13 13.74 2.31
C ARG A 130 -8.51 14.65 1.25
N ASN A 131 -7.22 14.96 1.36
CA ASN A 131 -6.51 15.87 0.47
C ASN A 131 -5.01 15.53 0.41
N SER A 132 -4.28 16.23 -0.44
CA SER A 132 -2.84 16.02 -0.65
C SER A 132 -2.00 16.30 0.59
N LYS A 133 -2.38 17.27 1.43
CA LYS A 133 -1.66 17.60 2.66
C LYS A 133 -1.79 16.47 3.68
N GLU A 134 -3.03 16.06 3.95
CA GLU A 134 -3.29 14.90 4.83
C GLU A 134 -2.61 13.63 4.31
N THR A 135 -2.55 13.45 2.98
CA THR A 135 -1.84 12.32 2.37
C THR A 135 -0.36 12.28 2.78
N MET A 136 0.32 13.42 2.71
CA MET A 136 1.73 13.50 3.13
C MET A 136 1.90 13.21 4.61
N GLU A 137 1.05 13.78 5.45
CA GLU A 137 1.08 13.59 6.91
C GLU A 137 0.91 12.11 7.29
N VAL A 138 -0.06 11.40 6.67
CA VAL A 138 -0.30 9.98 6.98
C VAL A 138 0.78 9.07 6.42
N ILE A 139 1.41 9.41 5.29
CA ILE A 139 2.54 8.66 4.75
C ILE A 139 3.71 8.72 5.72
N LEU A 140 4.08 9.91 6.19
CA LEU A 140 5.16 10.10 7.17
C LEU A 140 4.86 9.38 8.48
N LYS A 141 3.66 9.55 9.01
CA LYS A 141 3.22 8.84 10.21
C LYS A 141 3.25 7.32 10.05
N SER A 142 2.86 6.83 8.89
CA SER A 142 2.91 5.40 8.54
C SER A 142 4.36 4.91 8.46
N TYR A 143 5.24 5.69 7.83
CA TYR A 143 6.67 5.37 7.72
C TYR A 143 7.36 5.27 9.09
N GLU A 144 7.13 6.23 9.96
CA GLU A 144 7.72 6.28 11.31
C GLU A 144 7.19 5.16 12.20
N SER A 145 5.96 4.72 11.97
CA SER A 145 5.35 3.61 12.70
C SER A 145 5.96 2.28 12.25
N GLN A 146 6.47 1.50 13.16
CA GLN A 146 6.94 0.13 12.88
C GLN A 146 5.80 -0.91 12.82
N ARG A 147 4.56 -0.46 12.74
CA ARG A 147 3.37 -1.31 12.66
C ARG A 147 2.80 -1.32 11.24
N PRO A 148 2.05 -2.37 10.87
CA PRO A 148 1.34 -2.38 9.60
C PRO A 148 0.36 -1.21 9.49
N SER A 149 0.18 -0.71 8.29
CA SER A 149 -0.77 0.36 8.03
C SER A 149 -1.46 0.20 6.69
N PHE A 150 -2.66 0.78 6.61
CA PHE A 150 -3.44 0.94 5.39
C PHE A 150 -3.71 2.42 5.13
N ILE A 151 -3.50 2.87 3.91
CA ILE A 151 -3.79 4.24 3.47
C ILE A 151 -4.70 4.17 2.25
N SER A 152 -5.91 4.73 2.35
CA SER A 152 -6.85 4.83 1.24
C SER A 152 -6.67 6.16 0.50
N LEU A 153 -6.11 6.12 -0.70
CA LEU A 153 -5.95 7.28 -1.56
C LEU A 153 -7.20 7.46 -2.44
N LYS A 154 -7.71 8.68 -2.52
CA LYS A 154 -8.85 9.01 -3.38
C LYS A 154 -8.42 9.81 -4.60
N LYS A 155 -9.26 9.78 -5.63
CA LYS A 155 -9.19 10.74 -6.74
C LYS A 155 -9.65 12.10 -6.20
N ILE A 156 -8.83 13.11 -6.38
CA ILE A 156 -9.19 14.51 -6.13
C ILE A 156 -9.32 15.17 -7.48
#